data_ee570a9fe217681b99c6deef24116e45
#
_entry.id   ee570a9fe217681b99c6deef24116e45
#
_cell.length_a   1.000
_cell.length_b   1.000
_cell.length_c   1.000
_cell.angle_alpha   90.00
_cell.angle_beta   90.00
_cell.angle_gamma   90.00
#
_symmetry.space_group_name_H-M   'P 1'
#
loop_
_entity.id
_entity.type
_entity.pdbx_description
1 polymer ?
#
loop_
_entity_poly.entity_id
_entity_poly.type
_entity_poly.pdbx_seq_one_letter_code
_entity_poly.pdbx_strand_id
1 'polypeptide(L)'
;RGRGDPRWAMVPVGVKPGGDLQHVILRAKDFAGYGFHSVVIGTSGAGKSEYFLALCNGIALTHSPEAFIVIFVDMKFESAAQDLDGLPHVAGSLSNLGKDDRHLAERMRKAIDGEIARRYRLFKDAGARDANEYEEMRLAGRDLEPVPILLVIIDEYLELFHHHPEWIELVIHIGQEGRGCNVFFTLGGQRLDLSSLSKAKSNIAFRVALRAETAEDSRDVIGSDAALHLPSGENGYALLKVGPRELESFRCFYVSAPFVVPRKASGDAAAVAVSFTAPRSLTWEYQALGHEEGAALAAIEEPREPDEFLYHSDGFKKKKLLDVIRESLASHPARPPHRIWLPPLEVSETADRLVELWRGKPWWSDYGCNPGLFFPVGIEDRPEEHAQRVHVIDA
;
A
#
# COMPACT_ATOMS: atom_id res chain seq x y z
N ARG A 1 -6.57 -14.57 1.18
CA ARG A 1 -5.93 -15.50 0.24
C ARG A 1 -4.52 -15.81 0.71
N GLY A 2 -4.16 -17.09 0.81
CA GLY A 2 -2.80 -17.55 1.12
C GLY A 2 -2.10 -18.09 -0.12
N ARG A 3 -0.83 -18.51 0.01
CA ARG A 3 0.00 -19.00 -1.12
C ARG A 3 -0.56 -20.21 -1.86
N GLY A 4 -1.44 -21.00 -1.24
CA GLY A 4 -2.14 -22.12 -1.92
C GLY A 4 -3.33 -21.70 -2.80
N ASP A 5 -3.82 -20.45 -2.70
CA ASP A 5 -4.87 -19.93 -3.57
C ASP A 5 -4.27 -19.49 -4.92
N PRO A 6 -4.80 -19.95 -6.07
CA PRO A 6 -4.34 -19.48 -7.38
C PRO A 6 -4.39 -17.96 -7.56
N ARG A 7 -5.25 -17.28 -6.79
CA ARG A 7 -5.40 -15.83 -6.79
C ARG A 7 -4.50 -15.14 -5.74
N TRP A 8 -3.58 -15.86 -5.12
CA TRP A 8 -2.64 -15.26 -4.17
C TRP A 8 -1.80 -14.17 -4.82
N ALA A 9 -1.60 -13.06 -4.11
CA ALA A 9 -0.95 -11.84 -4.57
C ALA A 9 -1.59 -11.19 -5.82
N MET A 10 -2.85 -11.53 -6.14
CA MET A 10 -3.67 -10.83 -7.14
C MET A 10 -4.53 -9.80 -6.44
N VAL A 11 -4.27 -8.53 -6.72
CA VAL A 11 -4.92 -7.38 -6.09
C VAL A 11 -5.75 -6.65 -7.13
N PRO A 12 -7.08 -6.53 -6.95
CA PRO A 12 -7.92 -5.76 -7.86
C PRO A 12 -7.69 -4.26 -7.64
N VAL A 13 -7.46 -3.52 -8.72
CA VAL A 13 -7.15 -2.08 -8.68
C VAL A 13 -8.07 -1.23 -9.56
N GLY A 14 -8.90 -1.87 -10.38
CA GLY A 14 -9.77 -1.15 -11.31
C GLY A 14 -10.55 -2.08 -12.21
N VAL A 15 -11.11 -1.50 -13.26
CA VAL A 15 -11.96 -2.20 -14.27
C VAL A 15 -11.41 -1.94 -15.66
N LYS A 16 -11.31 -3.00 -16.47
CA LYS A 16 -10.94 -2.94 -17.89
C LYS A 16 -12.11 -2.47 -18.76
N PRO A 17 -11.85 -1.98 -19.98
CA PRO A 17 -12.88 -1.92 -20.99
C PRO A 17 -13.55 -3.30 -21.13
N GLY A 18 -14.86 -3.35 -21.10
CA GLY A 18 -15.60 -4.63 -21.10
C GLY A 18 -16.05 -5.12 -19.73
N GLY A 19 -15.66 -4.46 -18.62
CA GLY A 19 -16.19 -4.72 -17.29
C GLY A 19 -15.38 -5.71 -16.43
N ASP A 20 -14.36 -6.36 -16.99
CA ASP A 20 -13.48 -7.25 -16.21
C ASP A 20 -12.63 -6.52 -15.22
N LEU A 21 -12.29 -7.17 -14.10
CA LEU A 21 -11.41 -6.60 -13.09
C LEU A 21 -9.96 -6.52 -13.59
N GLN A 22 -9.36 -5.35 -13.44
CA GLN A 22 -7.92 -5.19 -13.55
C GLN A 22 -7.26 -5.59 -12.24
N HIS A 23 -6.32 -6.52 -12.33
CA HIS A 23 -5.50 -6.93 -11.19
C HIS A 23 -4.05 -6.50 -11.37
N VAL A 24 -3.41 -6.21 -10.26
CA VAL A 24 -1.94 -6.20 -10.13
C VAL A 24 -1.54 -7.52 -9.48
N ILE A 25 -0.56 -8.21 -10.08
CA ILE A 25 -0.16 -9.56 -9.63
C ILE A 25 1.27 -9.51 -9.09
N LEU A 26 1.39 -9.35 -7.78
CA LEU A 26 2.64 -9.14 -7.03
C LEU A 26 3.32 -10.46 -6.65
N ARG A 27 3.61 -11.28 -7.64
CA ARG A 27 4.34 -12.55 -7.50
C ARG A 27 5.31 -12.76 -8.66
N ALA A 28 6.20 -13.73 -8.52
CA ALA A 28 7.21 -14.04 -9.54
C ALA A 28 6.58 -14.39 -10.89
N LYS A 29 7.28 -14.08 -11.97
CA LYS A 29 6.86 -14.37 -13.34
C LYS A 29 6.68 -15.88 -13.60
N ASP A 30 7.50 -16.71 -12.95
CA ASP A 30 7.42 -18.16 -13.00
C ASP A 30 6.08 -18.72 -12.47
N PHE A 31 5.38 -17.94 -11.66
CA PHE A 31 4.04 -18.23 -11.15
C PHE A 31 2.96 -17.37 -11.80
N ALA A 32 3.13 -17.00 -13.06
CA ALA A 32 2.22 -16.14 -13.82
C ALA A 32 1.97 -14.75 -13.18
N GLY A 33 2.94 -14.25 -12.42
CA GLY A 33 2.91 -12.90 -11.84
C GLY A 33 3.53 -11.85 -12.76
N TYR A 34 3.40 -10.58 -12.34
CA TYR A 34 4.03 -9.46 -13.05
C TYR A 34 5.48 -9.25 -12.59
N GLY A 35 5.81 -9.67 -11.39
CA GLY A 35 7.05 -9.39 -10.68
C GLY A 35 6.75 -8.54 -9.44
N PHE A 36 7.79 -7.92 -8.88
CA PHE A 36 7.71 -7.44 -7.51
C PHE A 36 7.74 -5.92 -7.37
N HIS A 37 8.62 -5.24 -8.12
CA HIS A 37 8.78 -3.79 -8.00
C HIS A 37 8.09 -3.07 -9.13
N SER A 38 7.55 -1.89 -8.85
CA SER A 38 6.80 -1.13 -9.83
C SER A 38 7.00 0.37 -9.71
N VAL A 39 6.59 1.08 -10.76
CA VAL A 39 6.45 2.53 -10.76
C VAL A 39 5.05 2.91 -11.21
N VAL A 40 4.54 4.01 -10.64
CA VAL A 40 3.23 4.58 -10.94
C VAL A 40 3.42 6.06 -11.24
N ILE A 41 3.22 6.45 -12.49
CA ILE A 41 3.47 7.81 -12.94
C ILE A 41 2.18 8.44 -13.43
N GLY A 42 1.99 9.71 -13.09
CA GLY A 42 0.84 10.50 -13.54
C GLY A 42 0.91 11.93 -13.05
N THR A 43 0.41 12.86 -13.85
CA THR A 43 0.33 14.28 -13.49
C THR A 43 -0.53 14.51 -12.27
N SER A 44 -0.41 15.69 -11.65
CA SER A 44 -1.29 16.09 -10.57
C SER A 44 -2.76 16.01 -11.01
N GLY A 45 -3.60 15.43 -10.16
CA GLY A 45 -5.03 15.23 -10.46
C GLY A 45 -5.34 14.08 -11.44
N ALA A 46 -4.36 13.32 -11.94
CA ALA A 46 -4.63 12.18 -12.81
C ALA A 46 -5.26 10.96 -12.10
N GLY A 47 -5.27 10.95 -10.76
CA GLY A 47 -5.83 9.85 -9.95
C GLY A 47 -4.77 8.92 -9.34
N LYS A 48 -3.50 9.35 -9.24
CA LYS A 48 -2.41 8.54 -8.66
C LYS A 48 -2.70 8.13 -7.21
N SER A 49 -3.10 9.07 -6.36
CA SER A 49 -3.46 8.81 -4.96
C SER A 49 -4.64 7.83 -4.86
N GLU A 50 -5.67 7.97 -5.72
CA GLU A 50 -6.79 7.00 -5.79
C GLU A 50 -6.32 5.60 -6.21
N TYR A 51 -5.34 5.50 -7.13
CA TYR A 51 -4.75 4.22 -7.47
C TYR A 51 -4.07 3.56 -6.25
N PHE A 52 -3.30 4.32 -5.45
CA PHE A 52 -2.69 3.78 -4.24
C PHE A 52 -3.72 3.38 -3.19
N LEU A 53 -4.75 4.20 -2.99
CA LEU A 53 -5.86 3.85 -2.10
C LEU A 53 -6.59 2.59 -2.60
N ALA A 54 -6.84 2.46 -3.90
CA ALA A 54 -7.44 1.26 -4.49
C ALA A 54 -6.54 0.03 -4.31
N LEU A 55 -5.23 0.17 -4.48
CA LEU A 55 -4.26 -0.90 -4.26
C LEU A 55 -4.25 -1.37 -2.80
N CYS A 56 -4.16 -0.45 -1.83
CA CYS A 56 -4.14 -0.78 -0.41
C CYS A 56 -5.47 -1.40 0.06
N ASN A 57 -6.61 -0.84 -0.35
CA ASN A 57 -7.93 -1.40 -0.04
C ASN A 57 -8.15 -2.73 -0.75
N GLY A 58 -7.68 -2.89 -1.98
CA GLY A 58 -7.71 -4.15 -2.72
C GLY A 58 -6.90 -5.26 -2.01
N ILE A 59 -5.72 -4.93 -1.46
CA ILE A 59 -4.93 -5.83 -0.60
C ILE A 59 -5.76 -6.22 0.61
N ALA A 60 -6.30 -5.25 1.33
CA ALA A 60 -7.04 -5.46 2.57
C ALA A 60 -8.30 -6.32 2.40
N LEU A 61 -9.00 -6.17 1.27
CA LEU A 61 -10.20 -6.96 0.95
C LEU A 61 -9.89 -8.38 0.49
N THR A 62 -8.67 -8.66 0.03
CA THR A 62 -8.36 -9.94 -0.62
C THR A 62 -7.35 -10.80 0.11
N HIS A 63 -6.57 -10.22 1.02
CA HIS A 63 -5.53 -10.92 1.77
C HIS A 63 -5.69 -10.65 3.26
N SER A 64 -5.10 -11.49 4.11
CA SER A 64 -4.96 -11.22 5.53
C SER A 64 -3.68 -10.41 5.82
N PRO A 65 -3.58 -9.71 6.96
CA PRO A 65 -2.33 -9.04 7.37
C PRO A 65 -1.15 -10.01 7.57
N GLU A 66 -1.41 -11.29 7.81
CA GLU A 66 -0.36 -12.32 7.85
C GLU A 66 0.23 -12.65 6.47
N ALA A 67 -0.49 -12.32 5.39
CA ALA A 67 -0.07 -12.57 4.02
C ALA A 67 0.48 -11.33 3.33
N PHE A 68 -0.04 -10.13 3.67
CA PHE A 68 0.29 -8.89 2.98
C PHE A 68 0.16 -7.67 3.89
N ILE A 69 1.20 -6.85 3.94
CA ILE A 69 1.23 -5.57 4.68
C ILE A 69 1.82 -4.46 3.83
N VAL A 70 1.52 -3.22 4.19
CA VAL A 70 1.93 -2.02 3.46
C VAL A 70 2.59 -1.03 4.40
N ILE A 71 3.67 -0.40 3.96
CA ILE A 71 4.19 0.87 4.48
C ILE A 71 3.93 1.92 3.41
N PHE A 72 3.35 3.06 3.83
CA PHE A 72 3.01 4.16 2.92
C PHE A 72 3.79 5.41 3.31
N VAL A 73 4.58 5.95 2.37
CA VAL A 73 5.37 7.17 2.52
C VAL A 73 4.88 8.19 1.50
N ASP A 74 4.37 9.33 1.98
CA ASP A 74 3.84 10.40 1.15
C ASP A 74 4.56 11.72 1.47
N MET A 75 5.22 12.30 0.47
CA MET A 75 5.94 13.58 0.60
C MET A 75 5.02 14.79 0.48
N LYS A 76 3.80 14.60 0.02
CA LYS A 76 2.79 15.66 -0.06
C LYS A 76 1.92 15.72 1.18
N PHE A 77 1.38 16.91 1.45
CA PHE A 77 0.43 17.17 2.54
C PHE A 77 -0.95 16.51 2.35
N GLU A 78 -1.09 15.57 1.42
CA GLU A 78 -2.39 15.09 1.01
C GLU A 78 -2.89 13.89 1.83
N SER A 79 -4.20 13.76 1.87
CA SER A 79 -5.01 12.89 2.73
C SER A 79 -4.84 11.39 2.52
N ALA A 80 -4.07 10.94 1.53
CA ALA A 80 -3.99 9.51 1.19
C ALA A 80 -3.47 8.66 2.36
N ALA A 81 -2.45 9.12 3.09
CA ALA A 81 -1.96 8.42 4.26
C ALA A 81 -3.01 8.37 5.39
N GLN A 82 -3.73 9.49 5.63
CA GLN A 82 -4.82 9.53 6.62
C GLN A 82 -6.00 8.63 6.22
N ASP A 83 -6.30 8.56 4.92
CA ASP A 83 -7.35 7.70 4.38
C ASP A 83 -6.98 6.19 4.49
N LEU A 84 -5.71 5.85 4.74
CA LEU A 84 -5.24 4.49 5.00
C LEU A 84 -5.17 4.14 6.48
N ASP A 85 -5.24 5.12 7.37
CA ASP A 85 -5.21 4.89 8.82
C ASP A 85 -6.39 4.01 9.26
N GLY A 86 -6.09 3.06 10.14
CA GLY A 86 -7.07 2.09 10.64
C GLY A 86 -7.26 0.87 9.74
N LEU A 87 -6.60 0.76 8.58
CA LEU A 87 -6.52 -0.50 7.86
C LEU A 87 -5.54 -1.45 8.57
N PRO A 88 -5.95 -2.69 8.91
CA PRO A 88 -5.10 -3.63 9.64
C PRO A 88 -3.85 -4.08 8.88
N HIS A 89 -3.77 -3.76 7.58
CA HIS A 89 -2.66 -4.08 6.70
C HIS A 89 -1.57 -3.00 6.68
N VAL A 90 -1.85 -1.82 7.23
CA VAL A 90 -0.88 -0.71 7.25
C VAL A 90 0.06 -0.91 8.45
N ALA A 91 1.27 -1.36 8.16
CA ALA A 91 2.32 -1.58 9.17
C ALA A 91 3.03 -0.28 9.57
N GLY A 92 2.86 0.78 8.78
CA GLY A 92 3.35 2.13 9.05
C GLY A 92 2.92 3.10 7.95
N SER A 93 2.69 4.34 8.34
CA SER A 93 2.45 5.44 7.41
C SER A 93 3.29 6.65 7.82
N LEU A 94 3.76 7.39 6.83
CA LEU A 94 4.53 8.60 7.02
C LEU A 94 4.06 9.62 5.98
N SER A 95 3.53 10.74 6.45
CA SER A 95 3.05 11.82 5.58
C SER A 95 3.56 13.16 6.06
N ASN A 96 3.57 14.14 5.17
CA ASN A 96 3.85 15.52 5.50
C ASN A 96 5.24 15.72 6.12
N LEU A 97 6.29 15.24 5.45
CA LEU A 97 7.66 15.42 5.88
C LEU A 97 8.11 16.87 5.64
N GLY A 98 7.89 17.72 6.62
CA GLY A 98 8.48 19.06 6.66
C GLY A 98 9.99 19.01 6.80
N LYS A 99 10.64 20.20 6.69
CA LYS A 99 12.10 20.31 6.88
C LYS A 99 12.56 19.84 8.28
N ASP A 100 11.68 19.91 9.26
CA ASP A 100 11.96 19.53 10.65
C ASP A 100 11.73 18.04 10.92
N ASP A 101 11.10 17.32 9.99
CA ASP A 101 10.71 15.92 10.15
C ASP A 101 11.72 14.91 9.56
N ARG A 102 12.94 15.38 9.25
CA ARG A 102 14.02 14.51 8.74
C ARG A 102 14.26 13.27 9.61
N HIS A 103 14.13 13.42 10.92
CA HIS A 103 14.28 12.32 11.85
C HIS A 103 13.23 11.22 11.67
N LEU A 104 12.00 11.56 11.24
CA LEU A 104 10.94 10.58 10.96
C LEU A 104 11.22 9.77 9.71
N ALA A 105 11.72 10.42 8.64
CA ALA A 105 12.12 9.72 7.42
C ALA A 105 13.27 8.74 7.67
N GLU A 106 14.30 9.19 8.39
CA GLU A 106 15.42 8.34 8.75
C GLU A 106 14.99 7.20 9.68
N ARG A 107 14.09 7.47 10.61
CA ARG A 107 13.54 6.48 11.51
C ARG A 107 12.74 5.40 10.76
N MET A 108 11.89 5.79 9.78
CA MET A 108 11.16 4.84 8.93
C MET A 108 12.12 4.02 8.08
N ARG A 109 13.13 4.66 7.48
CA ARG A 109 14.17 3.97 6.73
C ARG A 109 14.85 2.88 7.56
N LYS A 110 15.29 3.21 8.77
CA LYS A 110 15.90 2.25 9.73
C LYS A 110 14.93 1.12 10.10
N ALA A 111 13.65 1.42 10.28
CA ALA A 111 12.65 0.40 10.60
C ALA A 111 12.49 -0.60 9.44
N ILE A 112 12.51 -0.13 8.19
CA ILE A 112 12.44 -1.01 7.01
C ILE A 112 13.72 -1.85 6.88
N ASP A 113 14.90 -1.25 7.04
CA ASP A 113 16.18 -1.98 7.04
C ASP A 113 16.21 -3.05 8.15
N GLY A 114 15.73 -2.68 9.36
CA GLY A 114 15.61 -3.59 10.49
C GLY A 114 14.69 -4.77 10.21
N GLU A 115 13.57 -4.53 9.51
CA GLU A 115 12.65 -5.60 9.09
C GLU A 115 13.30 -6.56 8.09
N ILE A 116 14.04 -6.06 7.12
CA ILE A 116 14.80 -6.90 6.20
C ILE A 116 15.78 -7.80 6.98
N ALA A 117 16.54 -7.20 7.88
CA ALA A 117 17.50 -7.94 8.72
C ALA A 117 16.80 -8.95 9.65
N ARG A 118 15.64 -8.61 10.22
CA ARG A 118 14.82 -9.52 11.04
C ARG A 118 14.39 -10.73 10.23
N ARG A 119 13.90 -10.54 9.01
CA ARG A 119 13.45 -11.61 8.12
C ARG A 119 14.58 -12.59 7.82
N TYR A 120 15.76 -12.11 7.47
CA TYR A 120 16.92 -12.97 7.25
C TYR A 120 17.34 -13.76 8.49
N ARG A 121 17.22 -13.17 9.70
CA ARG A 121 17.43 -13.92 10.95
C ARG A 121 16.41 -15.05 11.11
N LEU A 122 15.12 -14.78 10.90
CA LEU A 122 14.06 -15.79 10.96
C LEU A 122 14.32 -16.96 9.97
N PHE A 123 14.74 -16.64 8.74
CA PHE A 123 15.06 -17.67 7.76
C PHE A 123 16.25 -18.51 8.18
N LYS A 124 17.31 -17.89 8.65
CA LYS A 124 18.48 -18.58 9.16
C LYS A 124 18.14 -19.50 10.34
N ASP A 125 17.35 -19.03 11.30
CA ASP A 125 16.97 -19.80 12.48
C ASP A 125 16.05 -20.98 12.11
N ALA A 126 15.21 -20.82 11.10
CA ALA A 126 14.38 -21.88 10.55
C ALA A 126 15.14 -22.87 9.64
N GLY A 127 16.33 -22.49 9.16
CA GLY A 127 17.08 -23.25 8.15
C GLY A 127 16.52 -23.07 6.74
N ALA A 128 15.82 -21.98 6.47
CA ALA A 128 15.28 -21.63 5.15
C ALA A 128 16.25 -20.73 4.38
N ARG A 129 16.29 -20.87 3.06
CA ARG A 129 17.13 -20.04 2.17
C ARG A 129 16.52 -18.68 1.86
N ASP A 130 15.21 -18.63 1.79
CA ASP A 130 14.43 -17.45 1.43
C ASP A 130 13.01 -17.49 2.02
N ALA A 131 12.26 -16.42 1.81
CA ALA A 131 10.88 -16.30 2.26
C ALA A 131 9.93 -17.35 1.67
N ASN A 132 10.23 -17.92 0.50
CA ASN A 132 9.38 -18.95 -0.10
C ASN A 132 9.52 -20.26 0.64
N GLU A 133 10.77 -20.71 0.83
CA GLU A 133 11.07 -21.95 1.58
C GLU A 133 10.61 -21.84 3.04
N TYR A 134 10.79 -20.66 3.66
CA TYR A 134 10.30 -20.39 5.02
C TYR A 134 8.78 -20.56 5.12
N GLU A 135 8.04 -19.99 4.17
CA GLU A 135 6.58 -20.07 4.15
C GLU A 135 6.08 -21.50 3.82
N GLU A 136 6.80 -22.23 2.95
CA GLU A 136 6.51 -23.65 2.69
C GLU A 136 6.66 -24.48 3.97
N MET A 137 7.69 -24.24 4.78
CA MET A 137 7.87 -24.90 6.07
C MET A 137 6.73 -24.56 7.04
N ARG A 138 6.29 -23.29 7.08
CA ARG A 138 5.17 -22.84 7.90
C ARG A 138 3.85 -23.50 7.48
N LEU A 139 3.58 -23.57 6.18
CA LEU A 139 2.39 -24.23 5.62
C LEU A 139 2.42 -25.76 5.83
N ALA A 140 3.61 -26.36 5.92
CA ALA A 140 3.79 -27.77 6.29
C ALA A 140 3.59 -28.05 7.78
N GLY A 141 3.21 -27.02 8.59
CA GLY A 141 2.83 -27.16 10.00
C GLY A 141 3.97 -26.90 11.00
N ARG A 142 5.11 -26.33 10.58
CA ARG A 142 6.10 -25.82 11.54
C ARG A 142 5.55 -24.57 12.23
N ASP A 143 5.75 -24.48 13.53
CA ASP A 143 5.39 -23.30 14.32
C ASP A 143 6.36 -22.16 14.02
N LEU A 144 6.09 -21.41 12.98
CA LEU A 144 6.88 -20.30 12.49
C LEU A 144 6.01 -19.02 12.41
N GLU A 145 6.61 -17.90 12.75
CA GLU A 145 5.97 -16.59 12.63
C GLU A 145 5.65 -16.28 11.15
N PRO A 146 4.47 -15.72 10.83
CA PRO A 146 4.17 -15.30 9.45
C PRO A 146 5.12 -14.20 8.96
N VAL A 147 5.62 -14.34 7.73
CA VAL A 147 6.42 -13.33 7.03
C VAL A 147 5.62 -12.83 5.82
N PRO A 148 4.73 -11.83 6.03
CA PRO A 148 3.91 -11.30 4.95
C PRO A 148 4.74 -10.63 3.85
N ILE A 149 4.16 -10.49 2.66
CA ILE A 149 4.68 -9.55 1.67
C ILE A 149 4.59 -8.14 2.29
N LEU A 150 5.71 -7.44 2.32
CA LEU A 150 5.78 -6.02 2.69
C LEU A 150 5.92 -5.18 1.42
N LEU A 151 4.91 -4.36 1.13
CA LEU A 151 4.93 -3.41 0.04
C LEU A 151 5.22 -2.01 0.57
N VAL A 152 6.38 -1.46 0.24
CA VAL A 152 6.75 -0.08 0.55
C VAL A 152 6.31 0.80 -0.61
N ILE A 153 5.28 1.60 -0.40
CA ILE A 153 4.77 2.56 -1.37
C ILE A 153 5.36 3.93 -1.03
N ILE A 154 6.03 4.55 -2.00
CA ILE A 154 6.62 5.87 -1.86
C ILE A 154 5.97 6.79 -2.90
N ASP A 155 5.09 7.68 -2.48
CA ASP A 155 4.53 8.70 -3.36
C ASP A 155 5.44 9.92 -3.41
N GLU A 156 5.59 10.51 -4.60
CA GLU A 156 6.55 11.58 -4.93
C GLU A 156 8.01 11.20 -4.58
N TYR A 157 8.45 10.00 -5.01
CA TYR A 157 9.77 9.45 -4.70
C TYR A 157 10.94 10.37 -5.05
N LEU A 158 10.83 11.20 -6.09
CA LEU A 158 11.89 12.15 -6.46
C LEU A 158 12.07 13.22 -5.39
N GLU A 159 11.00 13.67 -4.77
CA GLU A 159 11.04 14.64 -3.67
C GLU A 159 11.67 14.01 -2.42
N LEU A 160 11.27 12.77 -2.09
CA LEU A 160 11.90 12.02 -1.00
C LEU A 160 13.42 11.88 -1.24
N PHE A 161 13.85 11.48 -2.42
CA PHE A 161 15.26 11.28 -2.74
C PHE A 161 16.08 12.58 -2.74
N HIS A 162 15.42 13.69 -3.10
CA HIS A 162 16.06 15.00 -3.05
C HIS A 162 16.33 15.45 -1.60
N HIS A 163 15.37 15.24 -0.71
CA HIS A 163 15.47 15.65 0.69
C HIS A 163 16.16 14.62 1.57
N HIS A 164 16.09 13.35 1.22
CA HIS A 164 16.55 12.18 1.97
C HIS A 164 17.29 11.20 1.05
N PRO A 165 18.48 11.55 0.54
CA PRO A 165 19.21 10.73 -0.43
C PRO A 165 19.58 9.33 0.09
N GLU A 166 19.61 9.13 1.40
CA GLU A 166 19.81 7.82 2.03
C GLU A 166 18.71 6.80 1.69
N TRP A 167 17.54 7.24 1.25
CA TRP A 167 16.47 6.35 0.79
C TRP A 167 16.77 5.70 -0.56
N ILE A 168 17.65 6.31 -1.36
CA ILE A 168 18.09 5.73 -2.63
C ILE A 168 18.78 4.38 -2.38
N GLU A 169 19.65 4.32 -1.36
CA GLU A 169 20.35 3.09 -1.00
C GLU A 169 19.39 2.00 -0.51
N LEU A 170 18.39 2.38 0.31
CA LEU A 170 17.35 1.45 0.76
C LEU A 170 16.56 0.89 -0.44
N VAL A 171 16.11 1.74 -1.36
CA VAL A 171 15.33 1.29 -2.53
C VAL A 171 16.18 0.40 -3.45
N ILE A 172 17.48 0.70 -3.62
CA ILE A 172 18.41 -0.17 -4.35
C ILE A 172 18.55 -1.52 -3.63
N HIS A 173 18.72 -1.52 -2.31
CA HIS A 173 18.82 -2.74 -1.50
C HIS A 173 17.55 -3.60 -1.63
N ILE A 174 16.37 -3.00 -1.45
CA ILE A 174 15.09 -3.70 -1.68
C ILE A 174 15.00 -4.23 -3.11
N GLY A 175 15.43 -3.44 -4.11
CA GLY A 175 15.42 -3.84 -5.51
C GLY A 175 16.27 -5.09 -5.80
N GLN A 176 17.38 -5.25 -5.11
CA GLN A 176 18.31 -6.37 -5.28
C GLN A 176 17.92 -7.59 -4.45
N GLU A 177 17.59 -7.40 -3.17
CA GLU A 177 17.39 -8.46 -2.18
C GLU A 177 15.93 -8.75 -1.87
N GLY A 178 15.01 -7.82 -2.20
CA GLY A 178 13.62 -7.86 -1.76
C GLY A 178 12.86 -9.12 -2.16
N ARG A 179 13.22 -9.75 -3.28
CA ARG A 179 12.63 -11.04 -3.69
C ARG A 179 12.89 -12.13 -2.64
N GLY A 180 14.11 -12.19 -2.10
CA GLY A 180 14.50 -13.19 -1.10
C GLY A 180 13.78 -13.03 0.23
N CYS A 181 13.45 -11.79 0.60
CA CYS A 181 12.85 -11.48 1.91
C CYS A 181 11.38 -11.01 1.85
N ASN A 182 10.70 -11.08 0.70
CA ASN A 182 9.31 -10.60 0.50
C ASN A 182 9.13 -9.11 0.82
N VAL A 183 10.09 -8.27 0.48
CA VAL A 183 9.99 -6.81 0.62
C VAL A 183 10.06 -6.17 -0.76
N PHE A 184 9.04 -5.41 -1.13
CA PHE A 184 8.90 -4.83 -2.45
C PHE A 184 8.63 -3.33 -2.37
N PHE A 185 8.91 -2.61 -3.46
CA PHE A 185 8.56 -1.20 -3.54
C PHE A 185 7.65 -0.88 -4.73
N THR A 186 6.87 0.17 -4.56
CA THR A 186 6.14 0.88 -5.61
C THR A 186 6.48 2.36 -5.51
N LEU A 187 7.09 2.92 -6.54
CA LEU A 187 7.47 4.34 -6.58
C LEU A 187 6.41 5.13 -7.34
N GLY A 188 5.86 6.16 -6.72
CA GLY A 188 4.91 7.10 -7.29
C GLY A 188 5.55 8.44 -7.61
N GLY A 189 5.16 9.05 -8.73
CA GLY A 189 5.66 10.38 -9.09
C GLY A 189 4.92 10.98 -10.27
N GLN A 190 5.26 12.22 -10.62
CA GLN A 190 4.68 12.89 -11.77
C GLN A 190 5.44 12.56 -13.06
N ARG A 191 6.72 12.28 -12.96
CA ARG A 191 7.60 11.86 -14.05
C ARG A 191 8.51 10.72 -13.61
N LEU A 192 9.04 9.99 -14.58
CA LEU A 192 9.95 8.88 -14.31
C LEU A 192 11.40 9.36 -14.44
N ASP A 193 12.15 9.31 -13.37
CA ASP A 193 13.61 9.46 -13.39
C ASP A 193 14.24 8.33 -12.56
N LEU A 194 14.84 7.39 -13.24
CA LEU A 194 15.52 6.24 -12.63
C LEU A 194 17.05 6.37 -12.67
N SER A 195 17.59 7.55 -12.90
CA SER A 195 19.05 7.78 -13.00
C SER A 195 19.75 7.39 -11.69
N SER A 196 19.19 7.77 -10.56
CA SER A 196 19.67 7.41 -9.22
C SER A 196 19.49 5.92 -8.86
N LEU A 197 18.58 5.23 -9.54
CA LEU A 197 18.23 3.82 -9.31
C LEU A 197 18.79 2.87 -10.35
N SER A 198 19.89 3.21 -11.02
CA SER A 198 20.46 2.43 -12.12
C SER A 198 20.65 0.94 -11.80
N LYS A 199 21.05 0.62 -10.55
CA LYS A 199 21.24 -0.77 -10.07
C LYS A 199 19.93 -1.52 -9.80
N ALA A 200 18.81 -0.83 -9.58
CA ALA A 200 17.51 -1.43 -9.31
C ALA A 200 16.55 -1.35 -10.52
N LYS A 201 16.88 -0.55 -11.53
CA LYS A 201 16.03 -0.30 -12.71
C LYS A 201 15.58 -1.57 -13.43
N SER A 202 16.47 -2.56 -13.58
CA SER A 202 16.16 -3.85 -14.22
C SER A 202 15.16 -4.70 -13.43
N ASN A 203 15.01 -4.44 -12.15
CA ASN A 203 14.12 -5.18 -11.26
C ASN A 203 12.70 -4.58 -11.18
N ILE A 204 12.48 -3.39 -11.79
CA ILE A 204 11.15 -2.83 -11.95
C ILE A 204 10.39 -3.66 -12.99
N ALA A 205 9.44 -4.43 -12.52
CA ALA A 205 8.81 -5.50 -13.28
C ALA A 205 7.60 -5.03 -14.10
N PHE A 206 6.86 -4.07 -13.56
CA PHE A 206 5.71 -3.48 -14.25
C PHE A 206 5.59 -1.98 -13.95
N ARG A 207 4.85 -1.29 -14.80
CA ARG A 207 4.68 0.15 -14.75
C ARG A 207 3.23 0.51 -14.97
N VAL A 208 2.74 1.48 -14.24
CA VAL A 208 1.40 2.05 -14.40
C VAL A 208 1.57 3.51 -14.80
N ALA A 209 0.99 3.87 -15.93
CA ALA A 209 0.93 5.25 -16.38
C ALA A 209 -0.51 5.74 -16.32
N LEU A 210 -0.79 6.69 -15.46
CA LEU A 210 -1.95 7.56 -15.55
C LEU A 210 -1.67 8.64 -16.60
N ARG A 211 -2.56 9.63 -16.75
CA ARG A 211 -2.35 10.69 -17.73
C ARG A 211 -0.99 11.36 -17.53
N ALA A 212 -0.21 11.40 -18.61
CA ALA A 212 1.08 12.09 -18.68
C ALA A 212 0.90 13.54 -19.16
N GLU A 213 1.85 14.40 -18.82
CA GLU A 213 1.85 15.80 -19.27
C GLU A 213 2.44 15.94 -20.66
N THR A 214 3.47 15.15 -20.96
CA THR A 214 4.19 15.18 -22.23
C THR A 214 4.28 13.80 -22.87
N ALA A 215 4.51 13.78 -24.18
CA ALA A 215 4.78 12.53 -24.91
C ALA A 215 6.08 11.86 -24.45
N GLU A 216 7.05 12.62 -23.97
CA GLU A 216 8.33 12.13 -23.45
C GLU A 216 8.10 11.38 -22.14
N ASP A 217 7.40 11.99 -21.16
CA ASP A 217 7.03 11.34 -19.90
C ASP A 217 6.30 10.01 -20.15
N SER A 218 5.36 10.01 -21.12
CA SER A 218 4.63 8.80 -21.48
C SER A 218 5.56 7.71 -22.01
N ARG A 219 6.47 8.07 -22.96
CA ARG A 219 7.42 7.11 -23.56
C ARG A 219 8.41 6.55 -22.54
N ASP A 220 8.86 7.35 -21.60
CA ASP A 220 9.78 6.92 -20.54
C ASP A 220 9.13 5.83 -19.65
N VAL A 221 7.83 5.95 -19.39
CA VAL A 221 7.10 4.99 -18.55
C VAL A 221 6.73 3.74 -19.31
N ILE A 222 6.00 3.88 -20.44
CA ILE A 222 5.33 2.75 -21.11
C ILE A 222 5.87 2.47 -22.52
N GLY A 223 6.82 3.26 -23.02
CA GLY A 223 7.43 3.10 -24.34
C GLY A 223 6.58 3.64 -25.49
N SER A 224 5.48 4.34 -25.23
CA SER A 224 4.60 4.98 -26.21
C SER A 224 4.03 6.29 -25.67
N ASP A 225 3.41 7.10 -26.51
CA ASP A 225 2.75 8.35 -26.11
C ASP A 225 1.30 8.18 -25.66
N ALA A 226 0.85 6.93 -25.50
CA ALA A 226 -0.57 6.62 -25.20
C ALA A 226 -1.09 7.24 -23.90
N ALA A 227 -0.22 7.42 -22.88
CA ALA A 227 -0.65 8.04 -21.61
C ALA A 227 -0.92 9.55 -21.73
N LEU A 228 -0.35 10.24 -22.74
CA LEU A 228 -0.69 11.63 -23.05
C LEU A 228 -2.14 11.77 -23.50
N HIS A 229 -2.66 10.75 -24.20
CA HIS A 229 -3.99 10.77 -24.80
C HIS A 229 -5.11 10.24 -23.89
N LEU A 230 -4.78 9.88 -22.64
CA LEU A 230 -5.79 9.53 -21.65
C LEU A 230 -6.75 10.72 -21.38
N PRO A 231 -8.05 10.47 -21.11
CA PRO A 231 -9.03 11.52 -20.91
C PRO A 231 -8.63 12.57 -19.86
N SER A 232 -8.78 13.85 -20.21
CA SER A 232 -8.41 14.96 -19.32
C SER A 232 -9.56 15.41 -18.39
N GLY A 233 -10.79 15.08 -18.69
CA GLY A 233 -11.97 15.46 -17.91
C GLY A 233 -12.37 14.42 -16.85
N GLU A 234 -11.81 13.24 -16.89
CA GLU A 234 -12.13 12.14 -15.99
C GLU A 234 -10.85 11.52 -15.44
N ASN A 235 -10.74 11.42 -14.12
CA ASN A 235 -9.55 10.91 -13.46
C ASN A 235 -9.60 9.38 -13.33
N GLY A 236 -8.40 8.78 -13.14
CA GLY A 236 -8.27 7.36 -12.84
C GLY A 236 -8.10 6.45 -14.06
N TYR A 237 -8.09 6.98 -15.30
CA TYR A 237 -7.68 6.18 -16.46
C TYR A 237 -6.18 5.89 -16.39
N ALA A 238 -5.81 4.64 -16.64
CA ALA A 238 -4.44 4.18 -16.53
C ALA A 238 -4.11 3.11 -17.56
N LEU A 239 -2.82 3.01 -17.87
CA LEU A 239 -2.23 2.01 -18.74
C LEU A 239 -1.24 1.18 -17.92
N LEU A 240 -1.38 -0.14 -17.97
CA LEU A 240 -0.46 -1.08 -17.33
C LEU A 240 0.48 -1.66 -18.37
N LYS A 241 1.79 -1.55 -18.11
CA LYS A 241 2.88 -2.16 -18.90
C LYS A 241 3.59 -3.23 -18.09
N VAL A 242 3.54 -4.47 -18.55
CA VAL A 242 4.20 -5.60 -17.91
C VAL A 242 5.26 -6.18 -18.85
N GLY A 243 6.52 -5.77 -18.65
CA GLY A 243 7.64 -6.20 -19.54
C GLY A 243 7.35 -5.92 -21.01
N PRO A 244 7.50 -6.93 -21.92
CA PRO A 244 7.24 -6.77 -23.35
C PRO A 244 5.78 -6.92 -23.76
N ARG A 245 4.87 -7.21 -22.81
CA ARG A 245 3.44 -7.42 -23.10
C ARG A 245 2.81 -6.15 -23.66
N GLU A 246 1.67 -6.31 -24.32
CA GLU A 246 0.84 -5.20 -24.78
C GLU A 246 0.37 -4.34 -23.59
N LEU A 247 0.03 -3.10 -23.89
CA LEU A 247 -0.53 -2.19 -22.90
C LEU A 247 -1.96 -2.63 -22.57
N GLU A 248 -2.26 -2.73 -21.27
CA GLU A 248 -3.61 -2.97 -20.78
C GLU A 248 -4.20 -1.66 -20.28
N SER A 249 -5.30 -1.19 -20.87
CA SER A 249 -6.03 -0.03 -20.39
C SER A 249 -7.02 -0.42 -19.30
N PHE A 250 -7.17 0.43 -18.28
CA PHE A 250 -8.15 0.24 -17.21
C PHE A 250 -8.51 1.57 -16.57
N ARG A 251 -9.58 1.57 -15.78
CA ARG A 251 -9.91 2.68 -14.89
C ARG A 251 -9.77 2.23 -13.45
N CYS A 252 -9.04 2.99 -12.65
CA CYS A 252 -8.85 2.74 -11.21
C CYS A 252 -10.18 2.78 -10.47
N PHE A 253 -10.30 2.01 -9.40
CA PHE A 253 -11.41 2.19 -8.47
C PHE A 253 -11.32 3.56 -7.79
N TYR A 254 -12.47 4.19 -7.63
CA TYR A 254 -12.60 5.43 -6.89
C TYR A 254 -13.11 5.13 -5.47
N VAL A 255 -12.19 4.78 -4.57
CA VAL A 255 -12.53 4.34 -3.19
C VAL A 255 -12.88 5.50 -2.26
N SER A 256 -12.47 6.72 -2.59
CA SER A 256 -12.89 7.94 -1.89
C SER A 256 -14.31 8.39 -2.25
N ALA A 257 -14.96 7.71 -3.21
CA ALA A 257 -16.34 8.01 -3.61
C ALA A 257 -17.32 7.76 -2.45
N PRO A 258 -18.44 8.49 -2.41
CA PRO A 258 -19.55 8.18 -1.51
C PRO A 258 -20.06 6.74 -1.74
N PHE A 259 -20.24 6.00 -0.65
CA PHE A 259 -20.78 4.65 -0.71
C PHE A 259 -22.28 4.68 -1.02
N VAL A 260 -22.69 4.02 -2.08
CA VAL A 260 -24.08 3.86 -2.47
C VAL A 260 -24.50 2.42 -2.23
N VAL A 261 -25.49 2.20 -1.36
CA VAL A 261 -26.06 0.87 -1.14
C VAL A 261 -26.79 0.43 -2.42
N PRO A 262 -26.41 -0.71 -3.03
CA PRO A 262 -27.13 -1.22 -4.18
C PRO A 262 -28.59 -1.49 -3.80
N ARG A 263 -29.54 -0.97 -4.59
CA ARG A 263 -30.96 -1.39 -4.42
C ARG A 263 -31.05 -2.88 -4.71
N LYS A 264 -31.65 -3.66 -3.78
CA LYS A 264 -31.99 -5.06 -4.05
C LYS A 264 -32.88 -5.08 -5.31
N ALA A 265 -32.40 -5.71 -6.35
CA ALA A 265 -33.28 -6.11 -7.43
C ALA A 265 -34.35 -7.01 -6.81
N SER A 266 -35.62 -6.71 -7.02
CA SER A 266 -36.75 -7.53 -6.59
C SER A 266 -36.75 -8.81 -7.41
N GLY A 267 -36.06 -9.85 -6.92
CA GLY A 267 -35.96 -11.16 -7.59
C GLY A 267 -34.82 -11.95 -7.00
N ASP A 268 -35.05 -13.19 -6.63
CA ASP A 268 -34.20 -14.14 -5.91
C ASP A 268 -32.77 -14.34 -6.47
N ALA A 269 -31.90 -13.36 -6.30
CA ALA A 269 -30.48 -13.56 -6.46
C ALA A 269 -29.75 -12.65 -5.46
N ALA A 270 -29.31 -13.24 -4.35
CA ALA A 270 -28.42 -12.61 -3.37
C ALA A 270 -27.00 -12.44 -3.94
N ALA A 271 -26.83 -11.59 -4.94
CA ALA A 271 -25.54 -11.07 -5.35
C ALA A 271 -25.46 -9.64 -4.83
N VAL A 272 -24.58 -9.40 -3.84
CA VAL A 272 -24.16 -8.05 -3.48
C VAL A 272 -23.33 -7.53 -4.66
N ALA A 273 -24.00 -7.00 -5.67
CA ALA A 273 -23.35 -6.25 -6.73
C ALA A 273 -22.94 -4.91 -6.12
N VAL A 274 -21.65 -4.73 -5.85
CA VAL A 274 -21.09 -3.40 -5.72
C VAL A 274 -21.21 -2.78 -7.10
N SER A 275 -22.24 -1.95 -7.31
CA SER A 275 -22.38 -1.26 -8.59
C SER A 275 -21.34 -0.15 -8.66
N PHE A 276 -20.23 -0.47 -9.29
CA PHE A 276 -19.37 0.59 -9.83
C PHE A 276 -20.16 1.24 -10.97
N THR A 277 -20.42 2.53 -10.87
CA THR A 277 -20.96 3.30 -12.00
C THR A 277 -19.95 3.15 -13.14
N ALA A 278 -20.32 2.38 -14.16
CA ALA A 278 -19.51 2.31 -15.36
C ALA A 278 -19.41 3.73 -15.95
N PRO A 279 -18.20 4.20 -16.24
CA PRO A 279 -18.04 5.55 -16.79
C PRO A 279 -18.69 5.62 -18.18
N ARG A 280 -19.39 6.72 -18.44
CA ARG A 280 -20.06 7.01 -19.74
C ARG A 280 -19.09 6.99 -20.95
N SER A 281 -17.80 6.95 -20.76
CA SER A 281 -16.78 7.17 -21.80
C SER A 281 -15.97 5.95 -22.20
N LEU A 282 -16.38 4.73 -21.85
CA LEU A 282 -15.75 3.49 -22.37
C LEU A 282 -15.98 3.29 -23.90
N THR A 283 -16.67 4.22 -24.55
CA THR A 283 -17.04 4.11 -25.99
C THR A 283 -15.98 4.65 -26.95
N TRP A 284 -14.99 5.40 -26.50
CA TRP A 284 -14.06 6.07 -27.42
C TRP A 284 -13.06 5.12 -28.11
N GLU A 285 -12.56 4.10 -27.42
CA GLU A 285 -11.69 3.09 -28.05
C GLU A 285 -12.47 2.12 -28.93
N TYR A 286 -13.72 1.85 -28.58
CA TYR A 286 -14.57 0.96 -29.35
C TYR A 286 -14.94 1.52 -30.73
N GLN A 287 -15.08 2.84 -30.86
CA GLN A 287 -15.33 3.51 -32.14
C GLN A 287 -14.08 3.50 -33.04
N ALA A 288 -12.87 3.51 -32.47
CA ALA A 288 -11.62 3.46 -33.23
C ALA A 288 -11.29 2.07 -33.81
N LEU A 289 -11.87 0.98 -33.23
CA LEU A 289 -11.61 -0.40 -33.63
C LEU A 289 -12.71 -1.03 -34.50
N GLY A 290 -13.82 -0.33 -34.80
CA GLY A 290 -14.81 -0.71 -35.78
C GLY A 290 -15.63 -1.98 -35.48
N HIS A 291 -15.87 -2.35 -34.24
CA HIS A 291 -16.69 -3.49 -33.85
C HIS A 291 -18.12 -3.10 -33.46
N GLU A 292 -19.11 -3.70 -34.16
CA GLU A 292 -20.55 -3.49 -34.00
C GLU A 292 -21.22 -4.37 -32.91
N GLU A 293 -20.74 -4.35 -31.67
CA GLU A 293 -21.42 -5.06 -30.58
C GLU A 293 -21.82 -4.16 -29.39
N GLY A 294 -22.24 -2.92 -29.68
CA GLY A 294 -22.64 -1.93 -28.69
C GLY A 294 -24.06 -2.03 -28.11
N ALA A 295 -24.85 -3.06 -28.50
CA ALA A 295 -26.29 -3.07 -28.17
C ALA A 295 -26.65 -3.67 -26.80
N ALA A 296 -25.77 -4.34 -26.11
CA ALA A 296 -26.04 -5.00 -24.81
C ALA A 296 -25.85 -4.13 -23.57
N LEU A 297 -25.20 -2.95 -23.69
CA LEU A 297 -24.90 -2.05 -22.57
C LEU A 297 -25.93 -0.93 -22.36
N ALA A 298 -26.95 -0.84 -23.19
CA ALA A 298 -27.96 0.22 -23.16
C ALA A 298 -29.04 0.08 -22.06
N ALA A 299 -28.98 -0.95 -21.22
CA ALA A 299 -29.95 -1.21 -20.15
C ALA A 299 -29.51 -0.79 -18.76
N ILE A 300 -28.39 -0.05 -18.62
CA ILE A 300 -27.97 0.53 -17.33
C ILE A 300 -28.66 1.89 -17.19
N GLU A 301 -29.64 1.96 -16.26
CA GLU A 301 -30.33 3.21 -15.93
C GLU A 301 -29.37 4.39 -15.77
N GLU A 302 -29.74 5.53 -16.34
CA GLU A 302 -28.97 6.77 -16.26
C GLU A 302 -28.58 7.10 -14.81
N PRO A 303 -27.31 7.46 -14.53
CA PRO A 303 -26.92 7.92 -13.21
C PRO A 303 -27.67 9.22 -12.89
N ARG A 304 -28.35 9.23 -11.75
CA ARG A 304 -28.96 10.45 -11.20
C ARG A 304 -27.90 11.49 -10.90
N GLU A 305 -28.29 12.74 -10.90
CA GLU A 305 -27.39 13.89 -10.74
C GLU A 305 -26.41 13.79 -9.56
N PRO A 306 -25.17 14.30 -9.72
CA PRO A 306 -24.09 14.11 -8.73
C PRO A 306 -24.43 14.57 -7.30
N ASP A 307 -25.27 15.55 -7.13
CA ASP A 307 -25.61 16.12 -5.83
C ASP A 307 -26.49 15.21 -4.96
N GLU A 308 -27.29 14.34 -5.57
CA GLU A 308 -28.15 13.40 -4.83
C GLU A 308 -27.37 12.26 -4.16
N PHE A 309 -26.12 12.03 -4.59
CA PHE A 309 -25.25 10.97 -4.06
C PHE A 309 -24.34 11.42 -2.92
N LEU A 310 -24.15 12.73 -2.72
CA LEU A 310 -23.20 13.27 -1.73
C LEU A 310 -23.77 13.35 -0.32
N TYR A 311 -25.11 13.39 -0.17
CA TYR A 311 -25.77 13.57 1.11
C TYR A 311 -26.89 12.56 1.32
N HIS A 312 -27.15 12.20 2.57
CA HIS A 312 -28.40 11.54 2.94
C HIS A 312 -29.56 12.53 2.80
N SER A 313 -30.80 12.01 2.74
CA SER A 313 -32.02 12.82 2.72
C SER A 313 -32.15 13.78 3.92
N ASP A 314 -31.41 13.53 4.99
CA ASP A 314 -31.30 14.34 6.21
C ASP A 314 -30.14 15.36 6.16
N GLY A 315 -29.45 15.53 5.03
CA GLY A 315 -28.36 16.50 4.83
C GLY A 315 -27.00 16.08 5.34
N PHE A 316 -26.84 14.85 5.89
CA PHE A 316 -25.53 14.35 6.33
C PHE A 316 -24.70 13.86 5.16
N LYS A 317 -23.40 14.16 5.19
CA LYS A 317 -22.44 13.68 4.18
C LYS A 317 -22.40 12.15 4.18
N LYS A 318 -22.57 11.52 3.01
CA LYS A 318 -22.49 10.07 2.87
C LYS A 318 -21.10 9.56 3.22
N LYS A 319 -21.01 8.38 3.84
CA LYS A 319 -19.75 7.71 4.10
C LYS A 319 -19.02 7.42 2.79
N LYS A 320 -17.72 7.55 2.79
CA LYS A 320 -16.87 7.09 1.68
C LYS A 320 -16.86 5.55 1.63
N LEU A 321 -16.63 4.98 0.47
CA LEU A 321 -16.47 3.53 0.30
C LEU A 321 -15.33 2.98 1.18
N LEU A 322 -14.21 3.70 1.28
CA LEU A 322 -13.09 3.32 2.15
C LEU A 322 -13.46 3.22 3.64
N ASP A 323 -14.38 4.08 4.14
CA ASP A 323 -14.85 4.01 5.53
C ASP A 323 -15.67 2.74 5.77
N VAL A 324 -16.50 2.36 4.80
CA VAL A 324 -17.29 1.12 4.86
C VAL A 324 -16.38 -0.11 4.83
N ILE A 325 -15.34 -0.10 3.99
CA ILE A 325 -14.32 -1.16 3.95
C ILE A 325 -13.65 -1.29 5.32
N ARG A 326 -13.21 -0.17 5.90
CA ARG A 326 -12.53 -0.14 7.21
C ARG A 326 -13.42 -0.69 8.32
N GLU A 327 -14.69 -0.27 8.38
CA GLU A 327 -15.66 -0.76 9.35
C GLU A 327 -15.93 -2.28 9.19
N SER A 328 -16.03 -2.74 7.94
CA SER A 328 -16.22 -4.16 7.65
C SER A 328 -15.01 -4.98 8.09
N LEU A 329 -13.80 -4.51 7.85
CA LEU A 329 -12.57 -5.19 8.30
C LEU A 329 -12.41 -5.18 9.81
N ALA A 330 -12.82 -4.10 10.50
CA ALA A 330 -12.80 -4.01 11.95
C ALA A 330 -13.75 -5.02 12.61
N SER A 331 -14.86 -5.37 11.94
CA SER A 331 -15.80 -6.40 12.42
C SER A 331 -15.27 -7.84 12.27
N HIS A 332 -14.19 -8.04 11.53
CA HIS A 332 -13.53 -9.33 11.29
C HIS A 332 -12.06 -9.26 11.75
N PRO A 333 -11.80 -9.30 13.06
CA PRO A 333 -10.46 -9.10 13.58
C PRO A 333 -9.51 -10.18 13.04
N ALA A 334 -8.46 -9.71 12.39
CA ALA A 334 -7.33 -10.54 11.97
C ALA A 334 -6.21 -10.42 13.01
N ARG A 335 -5.32 -11.42 13.06
CA ARG A 335 -4.10 -11.32 13.87
C ARG A 335 -3.30 -10.11 13.39
N PRO A 336 -2.92 -9.17 14.27
CA PRO A 336 -2.12 -8.03 13.88
C PRO A 336 -0.75 -8.51 13.34
N PRO A 337 -0.23 -7.88 12.29
CA PRO A 337 1.09 -8.19 11.79
C PRO A 337 2.17 -7.77 12.79
N HIS A 338 3.40 -8.23 12.55
CA HIS A 338 4.56 -7.71 13.27
C HIS A 338 4.62 -6.18 13.13
N ARG A 339 4.81 -5.49 14.24
CA ARG A 339 4.76 -4.03 14.30
C ARG A 339 6.11 -3.45 13.89
N ILE A 340 6.22 -3.02 12.65
CA ILE A 340 7.44 -2.45 12.06
C ILE A 340 7.61 -0.98 12.49
N TRP A 341 6.52 -0.22 12.48
CA TRP A 341 6.53 1.20 12.83
C TRP A 341 5.90 1.41 14.21
N LEU A 342 6.68 1.97 15.10
CA LEU A 342 6.21 2.47 16.40
C LEU A 342 6.00 3.99 16.30
N PRO A 343 5.04 4.57 17.01
CA PRO A 343 4.91 6.01 17.05
C PRO A 343 6.21 6.65 17.57
N PRO A 344 6.55 7.88 17.11
CA PRO A 344 7.65 8.63 17.69
C PRO A 344 7.50 8.76 19.21
N LEU A 345 8.63 8.84 19.94
CA LEU A 345 8.60 9.11 21.36
C LEU A 345 7.99 10.49 21.64
N GLU A 346 7.21 10.58 22.70
CA GLU A 346 6.75 11.85 23.23
C GLU A 346 7.93 12.71 23.71
N VAL A 347 7.76 14.02 23.69
CA VAL A 347 8.85 14.99 24.03
C VAL A 347 9.35 14.83 25.46
N SER A 348 8.49 14.33 26.37
CA SER A 348 8.84 14.11 27.76
C SER A 348 8.05 12.96 28.37
N GLU A 349 8.71 12.15 29.18
CA GLU A 349 8.10 11.12 30.01
C GLU A 349 8.31 11.46 31.49
N THR A 350 7.34 11.12 32.34
CA THR A 350 7.48 11.28 33.79
C THR A 350 8.32 10.14 34.36
N ALA A 351 8.99 10.41 35.48
CA ALA A 351 9.78 9.38 36.20
C ALA A 351 8.88 8.19 36.62
N ASP A 352 7.65 8.47 37.07
CA ASP A 352 6.68 7.44 37.43
C ASP A 352 6.35 6.53 36.24
N ARG A 353 6.15 7.11 35.07
CA ARG A 353 5.88 6.36 33.84
C ARG A 353 7.06 5.51 33.41
N LEU A 354 8.27 6.03 33.50
CA LEU A 354 9.50 5.29 33.19
C LEU A 354 9.67 4.08 34.11
N VAL A 355 9.43 4.24 35.43
CA VAL A 355 9.50 3.13 36.39
C VAL A 355 8.41 2.11 36.11
N GLU A 356 7.18 2.53 35.81
CA GLU A 356 6.08 1.63 35.48
C GLU A 356 6.38 0.83 34.21
N LEU A 357 6.88 1.47 33.16
CA LEU A 357 7.29 0.81 31.91
C LEU A 357 8.44 -0.19 32.13
N TRP A 358 9.40 0.16 32.99
CA TRP A 358 10.56 -0.69 33.28
C TRP A 358 10.19 -1.90 34.14
N ARG A 359 9.38 -1.69 35.20
CA ARG A 359 9.08 -2.72 36.21
C ARG A 359 7.75 -3.42 36.00
N GLY A 360 6.89 -2.93 35.12
CA GLY A 360 5.51 -3.39 34.95
C GLY A 360 4.59 -3.06 36.13
N LYS A 361 5.05 -2.21 37.08
CA LYS A 361 4.33 -1.82 38.31
C LYS A 361 4.64 -0.37 38.65
N PRO A 362 3.70 0.36 39.31
CA PRO A 362 3.96 1.67 39.87
C PRO A 362 5.12 1.61 40.89
N TRP A 363 5.95 2.65 40.94
CA TRP A 363 7.16 2.68 41.79
C TRP A 363 6.85 2.53 43.29
N TRP A 364 5.67 2.96 43.73
CA TRP A 364 5.25 2.86 45.13
C TRP A 364 4.73 1.49 45.55
N SER A 365 4.53 0.57 44.61
CA SER A 365 3.96 -0.76 44.91
C SER A 365 5.00 -1.70 45.57
N ASP A 366 6.25 -1.36 45.53
CA ASP A 366 7.38 -2.26 45.92
C ASP A 366 8.56 -1.48 46.50
N TYR A 367 8.26 -0.57 47.38
CA TYR A 367 9.26 0.29 48.02
C TYR A 367 10.26 -0.56 48.85
N GLY A 368 11.50 -0.65 48.44
CA GLY A 368 12.57 -1.35 49.15
C GLY A 368 13.08 -2.65 48.54
N CYS A 369 12.44 -3.12 47.45
CA CYS A 369 12.87 -4.36 46.80
C CYS A 369 13.75 -4.13 45.56
N ASN A 370 14.50 -3.01 45.49
CA ASN A 370 15.42 -2.79 44.38
C ASN A 370 16.78 -3.43 44.74
N PRO A 371 17.17 -4.53 44.07
CA PRO A 371 18.42 -5.25 44.45
C PRO A 371 19.70 -4.54 44.04
N GLY A 372 19.62 -3.34 43.44
CA GLY A 372 20.74 -2.52 42.97
C GLY A 372 20.35 -1.07 42.78
N LEU A 373 21.34 -0.23 42.47
CA LEU A 373 21.15 1.20 42.19
C LEU A 373 20.79 1.40 40.68
N PHE A 374 19.61 0.95 40.29
CA PHE A 374 19.11 1.08 38.93
C PHE A 374 18.17 2.29 38.78
N PHE A 375 18.50 3.18 37.85
CA PHE A 375 17.71 4.39 37.59
C PHE A 375 17.25 4.45 36.15
N PRO A 376 15.93 4.37 35.88
CA PRO A 376 15.39 4.61 34.57
C PRO A 376 15.49 6.11 34.22
N VAL A 377 16.19 6.43 33.17
CA VAL A 377 16.50 7.83 32.77
C VAL A 377 15.81 8.30 31.51
N GLY A 378 15.20 7.39 30.76
CA GLY A 378 14.49 7.74 29.54
C GLY A 378 14.03 6.50 28.77
N ILE A 379 13.46 6.74 27.60
CA ILE A 379 13.13 5.69 26.63
C ILE A 379 14.09 5.82 25.46
N GLU A 380 14.76 4.73 25.13
CA GLU A 380 15.58 4.60 23.93
C GLU A 380 14.73 4.08 22.78
N ASP A 381 14.69 4.82 21.68
CA ASP A 381 14.03 4.41 20.45
C ASP A 381 15.01 3.67 19.55
N ARG A 382 14.69 2.43 19.21
CA ARG A 382 15.47 1.55 18.32
C ARG A 382 14.63 1.10 17.16
N PRO A 383 14.43 1.97 16.15
CA PRO A 383 13.59 1.66 15.01
C PRO A 383 14.06 0.42 14.24
N GLU A 384 15.37 0.17 14.17
CA GLU A 384 15.96 -1.02 13.53
C GLU A 384 15.66 -2.34 14.28
N GLU A 385 15.30 -2.27 15.57
CA GLU A 385 14.86 -3.42 16.37
C GLU A 385 13.31 -3.47 16.52
N HIS A 386 12.59 -2.49 15.98
CA HIS A 386 11.15 -2.27 16.18
C HIS A 386 10.78 -2.18 17.66
N ALA A 387 11.62 -1.53 18.44
CA ALA A 387 11.51 -1.52 19.89
C ALA A 387 11.73 -0.13 20.48
N GLN A 388 10.98 0.14 21.55
CA GLN A 388 11.22 1.26 22.46
C GLN A 388 11.45 0.68 23.84
N ARG A 389 12.61 0.94 24.42
CA ARG A 389 13.03 0.34 25.70
C ARG A 389 13.40 1.39 26.71
N VAL A 390 13.06 1.15 27.97
CA VAL A 390 13.51 2.02 29.06
C VAL A 390 15.01 1.89 29.21
N HIS A 391 15.71 3.03 29.10
CA HIS A 391 17.15 3.11 29.36
C HIS A 391 17.36 3.22 30.85
N VAL A 392 18.10 2.29 31.42
CA VAL A 392 18.36 2.18 32.86
C VAL A 392 19.86 2.30 33.11
N ILE A 393 20.24 3.18 34.01
CA ILE A 393 21.62 3.30 34.49
C ILE A 393 21.78 2.40 35.70
N ASP A 394 22.80 1.55 35.68
CA ASP A 394 23.30 0.78 36.82
C ASP A 394 24.44 1.58 37.44
N ALA A 395 24.25 2.07 38.69
CA ALA A 395 25.16 2.96 39.38
C ALA A 395 25.85 2.32 40.59
#